data_bc50390a4a5ecb20443fa774ef808956
#
_entry.id   bc50390a4a5ecb20443fa774ef808956
#
_cell.length_a   1.000
_cell.length_b   1.000
_cell.length_c   1.000
_cell.angle_alpha   90.00
_cell.angle_beta   90.00
_cell.angle_gamma   90.00
#
_symmetry.space_group_name_H-M   'P 1'
#
loop_
_entity.id
_entity.type
_entity.pdbx_description
1 polymer ?
#
loop_
_entity_poly.entity_id
_entity_poly.type
_entity_poly.pdbx_seq_one_letter_code
_entity_poly.pdbx_strand_id
1 'polypeptide(L)'
;MSDDARKRIAFLGAGAFGVPTLEALGRRFEVPLVISQPDRPAGRGRHETPTPISARILEDADGGGFAATELLRTENANDEAVVDRIVGHRIDAMVVIAFGQKLGPELLDDRFAVNLHASLLPRWRGAAPINRSMMAGDAETGVSVISLASRMDAGEVHAMRSTAIDPRETAGELHDRLAVLGVDAVLEVLDRFAAGKVESEVQDEAGVTAASKLSKAEATVDFDEPAGRVRGRIHGLVPWPGCQVEAVGPDGSSQRLRIHRVEELEADVNGAAGALFEDGTVACRTGGVRLLEVQVPGGRAMDWADLRRGRPFPDGTRLEPLGGDGGR
;
A
#
# COMPACT_ATOMS: atom_id res chain seq x y z
N MET A 1 -16.99 7.12 -41.71
CA MET A 1 -16.93 7.77 -40.42
C MET A 1 -17.06 6.64 -39.42
N SER A 2 -15.91 6.12 -38.92
CA SER A 2 -15.92 5.07 -37.90
C SER A 2 -16.46 5.70 -36.61
N ASP A 3 -17.52 5.10 -36.12
CA ASP A 3 -18.08 5.36 -34.78
C ASP A 3 -16.94 5.03 -33.78
N ASP A 4 -16.27 6.06 -33.31
CA ASP A 4 -15.17 5.97 -32.33
C ASP A 4 -15.80 5.82 -30.94
N ALA A 5 -16.57 4.73 -30.80
CA ALA A 5 -17.19 4.39 -29.53
C ALA A 5 -16.10 4.20 -28.49
N ARG A 6 -16.16 4.97 -27.39
CA ARG A 6 -15.24 4.83 -26.27
C ARG A 6 -15.21 3.38 -25.82
N LYS A 7 -14.00 2.85 -25.56
CA LYS A 7 -13.82 1.50 -25.01
C LYS A 7 -14.55 1.38 -23.66
N ARG A 8 -15.16 0.21 -23.45
CA ARG A 8 -15.93 -0.13 -22.23
C ARG A 8 -15.04 -0.90 -21.27
N ILE A 9 -14.74 -0.29 -20.15
CA ILE A 9 -13.81 -0.83 -19.15
C ILE A 9 -14.58 -1.28 -17.92
N ALA A 10 -14.38 -2.52 -17.47
CA ALA A 10 -14.77 -2.90 -16.12
C ALA A 10 -13.62 -2.62 -15.16
N PHE A 11 -13.95 -2.01 -14.02
CA PHE A 11 -12.99 -1.78 -12.95
C PHE A 11 -13.25 -2.74 -11.78
N LEU A 12 -12.22 -3.47 -11.35
CA LEU A 12 -12.29 -4.39 -10.21
C LEU A 12 -11.33 -3.91 -9.12
N GLY A 13 -11.85 -3.48 -7.99
CA GLY A 13 -11.00 -2.93 -6.93
C GLY A 13 -11.72 -2.74 -5.61
N ALA A 14 -10.96 -2.64 -4.53
CA ALA A 14 -11.50 -2.38 -3.20
C ALA A 14 -10.68 -1.32 -2.44
N GLY A 15 -9.35 -1.30 -2.60
CA GLY A 15 -8.44 -0.40 -1.89
C GLY A 15 -8.41 1.03 -2.43
N ALA A 16 -8.00 1.99 -1.58
CA ALA A 16 -7.83 3.39 -1.93
C ALA A 16 -6.82 3.60 -3.08
N PHE A 17 -5.86 2.69 -3.23
CA PHE A 17 -4.86 2.71 -4.31
C PHE A 17 -5.47 2.78 -5.71
N GLY A 18 -6.67 2.23 -5.90
CA GLY A 18 -7.35 2.23 -7.19
C GLY A 18 -8.17 3.48 -7.49
N VAL A 19 -8.46 4.34 -6.51
CA VAL A 19 -9.37 5.49 -6.68
C VAL A 19 -8.89 6.47 -7.75
N PRO A 20 -7.61 6.93 -7.76
CA PRO A 20 -7.14 7.87 -8.79
C PRO A 20 -7.26 7.29 -10.21
N THR A 21 -6.97 5.99 -10.37
CA THR A 21 -7.10 5.31 -11.67
C THR A 21 -8.56 5.20 -12.09
N LEU A 22 -9.47 4.80 -11.19
CA LEU A 22 -10.91 4.75 -11.48
C LEU A 22 -11.42 6.10 -11.98
N GLU A 23 -11.08 7.19 -11.31
CA GLU A 23 -11.47 8.54 -11.72
C GLU A 23 -10.92 8.94 -13.10
N ALA A 24 -9.67 8.59 -13.37
CA ALA A 24 -9.06 8.86 -14.67
C ALA A 24 -9.73 8.05 -15.79
N LEU A 25 -10.10 6.79 -15.51
CA LEU A 25 -10.86 5.94 -16.44
C LEU A 25 -12.20 6.54 -16.76
N GLY A 26 -12.99 7.00 -15.77
CA GLY A 26 -14.29 7.62 -15.97
C GLY A 26 -14.25 8.88 -16.85
N ARG A 27 -13.14 9.60 -16.85
CA ARG A 27 -12.94 10.78 -17.74
C ARG A 27 -12.63 10.41 -19.20
N ARG A 28 -12.01 9.23 -19.44
CA ARG A 28 -11.46 8.88 -20.76
C ARG A 28 -12.19 7.76 -21.48
N PHE A 29 -12.74 6.81 -20.73
CA PHE A 29 -13.41 5.61 -21.20
C PHE A 29 -14.87 5.56 -20.70
N GLU A 30 -15.67 4.62 -21.21
CA GLU A 30 -16.87 4.22 -20.53
C GLU A 30 -16.51 3.22 -19.42
N VAL A 31 -17.03 3.46 -18.21
CA VAL A 31 -16.87 2.54 -17.07
C VAL A 31 -18.29 2.07 -16.65
N PRO A 32 -18.91 1.16 -17.41
CA PRO A 32 -20.28 0.76 -17.13
C PRO A 32 -20.41 -0.17 -15.92
N LEU A 33 -19.32 -0.78 -15.47
CA LEU A 33 -19.33 -1.75 -14.39
C LEU A 33 -18.10 -1.56 -13.47
N VAL A 34 -18.38 -1.43 -12.18
CA VAL A 34 -17.38 -1.46 -11.12
C VAL A 34 -17.70 -2.62 -10.18
N ILE A 35 -16.72 -3.49 -9.93
CA ILE A 35 -16.85 -4.63 -9.03
C ILE A 35 -15.95 -4.40 -7.81
N SER A 36 -16.55 -4.48 -6.62
CA SER A 36 -15.81 -4.29 -5.37
C SER A 36 -16.14 -5.39 -4.36
N GLN A 37 -15.39 -5.41 -3.26
CA GLN A 37 -15.73 -6.27 -2.14
C GLN A 37 -16.96 -5.72 -1.39
N PRO A 38 -17.68 -6.58 -0.67
CA PRO A 38 -18.77 -6.16 0.19
C PRO A 38 -18.32 -5.17 1.27
N ASP A 39 -19.26 -4.37 1.74
CA ASP A 39 -19.07 -3.50 2.89
C ASP A 39 -18.69 -4.36 4.12
N ARG A 40 -17.84 -3.83 4.96
CA ARG A 40 -17.36 -4.54 6.15
C ARG A 40 -17.38 -3.65 7.38
N PRO A 41 -17.62 -4.21 8.57
CA PRO A 41 -17.54 -3.46 9.81
C PRO A 41 -16.14 -2.85 9.99
N ALA A 42 -16.04 -1.52 10.05
CA ALA A 42 -14.81 -0.78 10.20
C ALA A 42 -14.89 0.31 11.28
N GLY A 43 -13.74 0.78 11.74
CA GLY A 43 -13.64 1.88 12.71
C GLY A 43 -14.11 1.57 14.14
N ARG A 44 -14.14 2.62 14.98
CA ARG A 44 -14.70 2.53 16.34
C ARG A 44 -16.22 2.45 16.22
N GLY A 45 -16.80 1.36 16.73
CA GLY A 45 -18.24 1.12 16.63
C GLY A 45 -18.64 0.09 15.58
N ARG A 46 -17.71 -0.39 14.75
CA ARG A 46 -17.92 -1.47 13.77
C ARG A 46 -19.15 -1.24 12.86
N HIS A 47 -19.33 -0.02 12.39
CA HIS A 47 -20.35 0.28 11.38
C HIS A 47 -19.94 -0.32 10.02
N GLU A 48 -20.92 -0.82 9.28
CA GLU A 48 -20.70 -1.25 7.91
C GLU A 48 -20.20 -0.06 7.09
N THR A 49 -19.04 -0.23 6.50
CA THR A 49 -18.33 0.84 5.78
C THR A 49 -18.02 0.33 4.38
N PRO A 50 -18.42 1.09 3.34
CA PRO A 50 -18.09 0.75 1.97
C PRO A 50 -16.58 0.74 1.76
N THR A 51 -16.12 -0.05 0.80
CA THR A 51 -14.73 0.04 0.34
C THR A 51 -14.48 1.43 -0.26
N PRO A 52 -13.24 1.95 -0.29
CA PRO A 52 -12.92 3.22 -0.94
C PRO A 52 -13.45 3.34 -2.38
N ILE A 53 -13.38 2.24 -3.14
CA ILE A 53 -13.93 2.19 -4.51
C ILE A 53 -15.47 2.29 -4.49
N SER A 54 -16.14 1.53 -3.63
CA SER A 54 -17.60 1.61 -3.50
C SER A 54 -18.05 3.00 -3.05
N ALA A 55 -17.36 3.58 -2.06
CA ALA A 55 -17.66 4.92 -1.58
C ALA A 55 -17.57 5.96 -2.71
N ARG A 56 -16.52 5.90 -3.51
CA ARG A 56 -16.32 6.82 -4.64
C ARG A 56 -17.43 6.74 -5.69
N ILE A 57 -17.92 5.54 -6.00
CA ILE A 57 -19.05 5.38 -6.94
C ILE A 57 -20.35 5.90 -6.32
N LEU A 58 -20.60 5.65 -5.04
CA LEU A 58 -21.82 6.10 -4.35
C LEU A 58 -21.89 7.62 -4.20
N GLU A 59 -20.76 8.32 -4.07
CA GLU A 59 -20.69 9.78 -4.03
C GLU A 59 -21.20 10.42 -5.35
N ASP A 60 -21.05 9.73 -6.48
CA ASP A 60 -21.46 10.22 -7.80
C ASP A 60 -22.84 9.74 -8.23
N ALA A 61 -23.57 8.98 -7.41
CA ALA A 61 -24.87 8.40 -7.76
C ALA A 61 -25.93 9.47 -8.14
N ASP A 62 -25.79 10.69 -7.63
CA ASP A 62 -26.75 11.81 -7.85
C ASP A 62 -26.43 12.69 -9.08
N GLY A 63 -25.65 12.18 -10.05
CA GLY A 63 -25.42 12.87 -11.33
C GLY A 63 -23.94 13.20 -11.64
N GLY A 64 -23.00 12.60 -10.93
CA GLY A 64 -21.56 12.70 -11.22
C GLY A 64 -21.10 11.84 -12.40
N GLY A 65 -19.79 11.75 -12.61
CA GLY A 65 -19.16 11.04 -13.73
C GLY A 65 -19.45 9.54 -13.80
N PHE A 66 -19.95 8.94 -12.70
CA PHE A 66 -20.30 7.53 -12.60
C PHE A 66 -21.81 7.26 -12.44
N ALA A 67 -22.67 8.23 -12.74
CA ALA A 67 -24.14 8.09 -12.58
C ALA A 67 -24.74 6.91 -13.38
N ALA A 68 -24.10 6.49 -14.48
CA ALA A 68 -24.52 5.36 -15.31
C ALA A 68 -23.74 4.06 -15.00
N THR A 69 -22.89 4.05 -13.98
CA THR A 69 -22.05 2.91 -13.62
C THR A 69 -22.79 1.97 -12.68
N GLU A 70 -22.88 0.70 -13.03
CA GLU A 70 -23.35 -0.34 -12.11
C GLU A 70 -22.25 -0.65 -11.08
N LEU A 71 -22.56 -0.56 -9.79
CA LEU A 71 -21.71 -1.01 -8.71
C LEU A 71 -22.14 -2.39 -8.23
N LEU A 72 -21.32 -3.40 -8.48
CA LEU A 72 -21.53 -4.76 -8.01
C LEU A 72 -20.60 -5.06 -6.83
N ARG A 73 -21.15 -5.49 -5.70
CA ARG A 73 -20.40 -5.91 -4.52
C ARG A 73 -20.50 -7.41 -4.36
N THR A 74 -19.37 -8.12 -4.38
CA THR A 74 -19.37 -9.58 -4.30
C THR A 74 -18.23 -10.14 -3.47
N GLU A 75 -18.50 -11.21 -2.73
CA GLU A 75 -17.46 -12.00 -2.04
C GLU A 75 -16.71 -12.95 -2.99
N ASN A 76 -17.31 -13.26 -4.15
CA ASN A 76 -16.70 -14.12 -5.14
C ASN A 76 -16.92 -13.56 -6.56
N ALA A 77 -15.87 -13.01 -7.15
CA ALA A 77 -15.92 -12.46 -8.50
C ALA A 77 -16.13 -13.52 -9.59
N ASN A 78 -15.93 -14.80 -9.26
CA ASN A 78 -16.06 -15.91 -10.23
C ASN A 78 -17.48 -16.50 -10.27
N ASP A 79 -18.44 -15.94 -9.56
CA ASP A 79 -19.82 -16.37 -9.62
C ASP A 79 -20.41 -16.11 -11.03
N GLU A 80 -21.20 -17.04 -11.53
CA GLU A 80 -21.84 -16.96 -12.85
C GLU A 80 -22.57 -15.63 -13.07
N ALA A 81 -23.26 -15.12 -12.02
CA ALA A 81 -23.93 -13.84 -12.08
C ALA A 81 -22.99 -12.65 -12.33
N VAL A 82 -21.73 -12.71 -11.87
CA VAL A 82 -20.71 -11.69 -12.13
C VAL A 82 -20.20 -11.77 -13.56
N VAL A 83 -19.94 -13.00 -14.04
CA VAL A 83 -19.57 -13.25 -15.44
C VAL A 83 -20.63 -12.74 -16.38
N ASP A 84 -21.91 -13.03 -16.10
CA ASP A 84 -23.06 -12.56 -16.89
C ASP A 84 -23.14 -11.03 -16.96
N ARG A 85 -22.82 -10.32 -15.85
CA ARG A 85 -22.77 -8.85 -15.85
C ARG A 85 -21.67 -8.32 -16.75
N ILE A 86 -20.47 -8.91 -16.70
CA ILE A 86 -19.34 -8.52 -17.55
C ILE A 86 -19.69 -8.73 -19.03
N VAL A 87 -20.31 -9.87 -19.37
CA VAL A 87 -20.77 -10.16 -20.73
C VAL A 87 -21.88 -9.20 -21.15
N GLY A 88 -22.89 -8.98 -20.29
CA GLY A 88 -24.02 -8.11 -20.55
C GLY A 88 -23.62 -6.66 -20.82
N HIS A 89 -22.59 -6.19 -20.12
CA HIS A 89 -22.03 -4.85 -20.34
C HIS A 89 -21.09 -4.75 -21.55
N ARG A 90 -20.81 -5.86 -22.27
CA ARG A 90 -19.92 -5.88 -23.45
C ARG A 90 -18.57 -5.21 -23.14
N ILE A 91 -17.92 -5.66 -22.06
CA ILE A 91 -16.66 -5.10 -21.59
C ILE A 91 -15.54 -5.43 -22.60
N ASP A 92 -14.80 -4.40 -23.05
CA ASP A 92 -13.64 -4.54 -23.93
C ASP A 92 -12.37 -4.93 -23.13
N ALA A 93 -12.20 -4.35 -21.94
CA ALA A 93 -11.03 -4.62 -21.09
C ALA A 93 -11.38 -4.51 -19.60
N MET A 94 -10.55 -5.14 -18.76
CA MET A 94 -10.68 -5.08 -17.30
C MET A 94 -9.44 -4.47 -16.68
N VAL A 95 -9.62 -3.59 -15.70
CA VAL A 95 -8.56 -3.02 -14.85
C VAL A 95 -8.77 -3.49 -13.42
N VAL A 96 -7.79 -4.19 -12.87
CA VAL A 96 -7.83 -4.77 -11.53
C VAL A 96 -6.83 -4.06 -10.64
N ILE A 97 -7.27 -3.49 -9.51
CA ILE A 97 -6.36 -2.77 -8.59
C ILE A 97 -6.77 -3.06 -7.14
N ALA A 98 -5.86 -3.64 -6.37
CA ALA A 98 -6.08 -3.93 -4.94
C ALA A 98 -7.46 -4.58 -4.66
N PHE A 99 -7.86 -5.52 -5.50
CA PHE A 99 -9.18 -6.15 -5.44
C PHE A 99 -9.26 -7.23 -4.36
N GLY A 100 -8.16 -7.98 -4.16
CA GLY A 100 -8.04 -8.98 -3.09
C GLY A 100 -8.75 -10.30 -3.38
N GLN A 101 -9.23 -10.53 -4.61
CA GLN A 101 -9.80 -11.79 -5.07
C GLN A 101 -9.04 -12.29 -6.30
N LYS A 102 -8.92 -13.62 -6.43
CA LYS A 102 -8.36 -14.24 -7.62
C LYS A 102 -9.44 -14.38 -8.69
N LEU A 103 -9.14 -13.96 -9.91
CA LEU A 103 -10.03 -14.13 -11.06
C LEU A 103 -9.77 -15.46 -11.74
N GLY A 104 -10.84 -16.16 -12.08
CA GLY A 104 -10.84 -17.44 -12.78
C GLY A 104 -10.75 -17.27 -14.29
N PRO A 105 -10.54 -18.40 -15.01
CA PRO A 105 -10.44 -18.39 -16.46
C PRO A 105 -11.74 -17.86 -17.13
N GLU A 106 -12.92 -18.13 -16.58
CA GLU A 106 -14.19 -17.69 -17.15
C GLU A 106 -14.28 -16.15 -17.25
N LEU A 107 -13.55 -15.44 -16.38
CA LEU A 107 -13.45 -13.99 -16.42
C LEU A 107 -12.34 -13.48 -17.34
N LEU A 108 -11.27 -14.24 -17.50
CA LEU A 108 -10.03 -13.80 -18.14
C LEU A 108 -9.91 -14.27 -19.59
N ASP A 109 -10.53 -15.41 -19.95
CA ASP A 109 -10.43 -15.97 -21.30
C ASP A 109 -11.04 -15.00 -22.32
N ASP A 110 -10.30 -14.76 -23.40
CA ASP A 110 -10.64 -13.87 -24.51
C ASP A 110 -10.86 -12.39 -24.12
N ARG A 111 -10.37 -11.96 -22.93
CA ARG A 111 -10.48 -10.58 -22.47
C ARG A 111 -9.12 -9.97 -22.13
N PHE A 112 -8.92 -8.74 -22.55
CA PHE A 112 -7.76 -7.98 -22.12
C PHE A 112 -7.96 -7.54 -20.65
N ALA A 113 -7.11 -8.04 -19.77
CA ALA A 113 -7.20 -7.75 -18.35
C ALA A 113 -5.83 -7.42 -17.78
N VAL A 114 -5.74 -6.27 -17.09
CA VAL A 114 -4.48 -5.80 -16.48
C VAL A 114 -4.65 -5.52 -15.00
N ASN A 115 -3.54 -5.70 -14.26
CA ASN A 115 -3.43 -5.32 -12.87
C ASN A 115 -2.37 -4.23 -12.70
N LEU A 116 -2.66 -3.23 -11.87
CA LEU A 116 -1.69 -2.25 -11.42
C LEU A 116 -1.07 -2.73 -10.11
N HIS A 117 0.21 -3.07 -10.13
CA HIS A 117 0.99 -3.55 -9.01
C HIS A 117 1.97 -2.49 -8.51
N ALA A 118 2.05 -2.30 -7.18
CA ALA A 118 2.80 -1.22 -6.56
C ALA A 118 4.28 -1.58 -6.30
N SER A 119 4.96 -2.09 -7.30
CA SER A 119 6.42 -2.30 -7.30
C SER A 119 6.99 -2.33 -8.72
N LEU A 120 8.30 -2.29 -8.83
CA LEU A 120 9.05 -2.59 -10.07
C LEU A 120 9.22 -4.12 -10.18
N LEU A 121 8.27 -4.78 -10.83
CA LEU A 121 8.34 -6.23 -11.03
C LEU A 121 9.57 -6.60 -11.90
N PRO A 122 10.20 -7.76 -11.64
CA PRO A 122 9.71 -8.90 -10.85
C PRO A 122 9.93 -8.81 -9.33
N ARG A 123 10.50 -7.70 -8.82
CA ARG A 123 10.67 -7.54 -7.38
C ARG A 123 9.33 -7.29 -6.69
N TRP A 124 9.19 -7.85 -5.47
CA TRP A 124 8.06 -7.61 -4.57
C TRP A 124 6.71 -8.10 -5.12
N ARG A 125 6.67 -9.29 -5.75
CA ARG A 125 5.38 -9.97 -6.02
C ARG A 125 4.67 -10.28 -4.71
N GLY A 126 3.39 -9.94 -4.58
CA GLY A 126 2.57 -10.27 -3.41
C GLY A 126 1.79 -9.12 -2.80
N ALA A 127 1.38 -9.27 -1.54
CA ALA A 127 0.32 -8.47 -0.93
C ALA A 127 0.77 -7.11 -0.36
N ALA A 128 2.07 -6.88 -0.11
CA ALA A 128 2.56 -5.67 0.57
C ALA A 128 3.85 -5.11 -0.07
N PRO A 129 3.88 -4.87 -1.39
CA PRO A 129 5.11 -4.46 -2.10
C PRO A 129 5.68 -3.15 -1.57
N ILE A 130 4.86 -2.13 -1.32
CA ILE A 130 5.26 -0.82 -0.80
C ILE A 130 5.99 -0.95 0.54
N ASN A 131 5.37 -1.67 1.47
CA ASN A 131 5.94 -1.84 2.81
C ASN A 131 7.26 -2.63 2.75
N ARG A 132 7.30 -3.70 1.96
CA ARG A 132 8.48 -4.58 1.88
C ARG A 132 9.67 -3.89 1.21
N SER A 133 9.46 -3.10 0.17
CA SER A 133 10.53 -2.34 -0.46
C SER A 133 11.14 -1.32 0.51
N MET A 134 10.31 -0.58 1.25
CA MET A 134 10.78 0.37 2.28
C MET A 134 11.52 -0.33 3.42
N MET A 135 10.97 -1.43 3.94
CA MET A 135 11.60 -2.21 5.00
C MET A 135 12.92 -2.86 4.56
N ALA A 136 13.06 -3.15 3.28
CA ALA A 136 14.31 -3.63 2.69
C ALA A 136 15.35 -2.51 2.49
N GLY A 137 14.94 -1.24 2.59
CA GLY A 137 15.82 -0.10 2.36
C GLY A 137 16.08 0.16 0.88
N ASP A 138 15.15 -0.24 0.00
CA ASP A 138 15.26 0.08 -1.42
C ASP A 138 15.30 1.61 -1.61
N ALA A 139 16.18 2.10 -2.48
CA ALA A 139 16.28 3.53 -2.80
C ALA A 139 15.23 3.97 -3.83
N GLU A 140 14.70 3.01 -4.59
CA GLU A 140 13.76 3.21 -5.69
C GLU A 140 12.67 2.15 -5.64
N THR A 141 11.47 2.56 -6.04
CA THR A 141 10.30 1.69 -6.24
C THR A 141 9.49 2.20 -7.42
N GLY A 142 8.27 1.73 -7.59
CA GLY A 142 7.41 2.18 -8.67
C GLY A 142 6.13 1.40 -8.78
N VAL A 143 5.58 1.42 -9.99
CA VAL A 143 4.38 0.66 -10.35
C VAL A 143 4.61 -0.11 -11.62
N SER A 144 3.96 -1.27 -11.74
CA SER A 144 3.95 -2.10 -12.95
C SER A 144 2.52 -2.42 -13.35
N VAL A 145 2.19 -2.23 -14.62
CA VAL A 145 0.93 -2.70 -15.21
C VAL A 145 1.21 -4.04 -15.87
N ILE A 146 0.55 -5.08 -15.41
CA ILE A 146 0.80 -6.47 -15.83
C ILE A 146 -0.46 -7.16 -16.31
N SER A 147 -0.32 -8.15 -17.17
CA SER A 147 -1.38 -9.14 -17.44
C SER A 147 -1.72 -9.92 -16.18
N LEU A 148 -2.97 -10.35 -16.06
CA LEU A 148 -3.36 -11.32 -15.04
C LEU A 148 -2.85 -12.73 -15.41
N ALA A 149 -2.32 -13.44 -14.43
CA ALA A 149 -1.77 -14.77 -14.61
C ALA A 149 -2.21 -15.74 -13.51
N SER A 150 -2.04 -17.03 -13.73
CA SER A 150 -2.37 -18.07 -12.74
C SER A 150 -1.54 -17.96 -11.46
N ARG A 151 -0.26 -17.56 -11.59
CA ARG A 151 0.61 -17.24 -10.46
C ARG A 151 0.48 -15.74 -10.13
N MET A 152 0.43 -15.43 -8.83
CA MET A 152 0.27 -14.05 -8.33
C MET A 152 1.39 -13.16 -8.88
N ASP A 153 0.99 -12.02 -9.46
CA ASP A 153 1.83 -10.96 -10.00
C ASP A 153 2.92 -11.42 -10.98
N ALA A 154 2.74 -12.57 -11.63
CA ALA A 154 3.69 -13.17 -12.57
C ALA A 154 3.32 -12.95 -14.06
N GLY A 155 2.33 -12.10 -14.35
CA GLY A 155 1.95 -11.76 -15.72
C GLY A 155 3.01 -10.92 -16.43
N GLU A 156 2.89 -10.83 -17.76
CA GLU A 156 3.77 -9.99 -18.57
C GLU A 156 3.59 -8.51 -18.25
N VAL A 157 4.67 -7.76 -18.26
CA VAL A 157 4.70 -6.33 -17.95
C VAL A 157 4.41 -5.52 -19.22
N HIS A 158 3.34 -4.71 -19.18
CA HIS A 158 2.94 -3.81 -20.28
C HIS A 158 3.52 -2.41 -20.13
N ALA A 159 3.64 -1.92 -18.90
CA ALA A 159 4.23 -0.62 -18.59
C ALA A 159 4.81 -0.63 -17.18
N MET A 160 5.82 0.19 -16.96
CA MET A 160 6.45 0.39 -15.66
C MET A 160 6.81 1.87 -15.48
N ARG A 161 6.67 2.36 -14.24
CA ARG A 161 7.11 3.71 -13.85
C ARG A 161 7.86 3.61 -12.54
N SER A 162 9.05 4.19 -12.51
CA SER A 162 9.89 4.23 -11.31
C SER A 162 9.85 5.58 -10.61
N THR A 163 10.19 5.57 -9.33
CA THR A 163 10.35 6.76 -8.51
C THR A 163 11.26 6.47 -7.33
N ALA A 164 12.06 7.46 -6.92
CA ALA A 164 12.85 7.34 -5.69
C ALA A 164 11.94 7.24 -4.46
N ILE A 165 12.36 6.51 -3.43
CA ILE A 165 11.74 6.51 -2.10
C ILE A 165 12.36 7.66 -1.30
N ASP A 166 11.53 8.63 -0.86
CA ASP A 166 12.02 9.70 0.01
C ASP A 166 12.38 9.12 1.39
N PRO A 167 13.58 9.41 1.91
CA PRO A 167 13.99 8.92 3.23
C PRO A 167 13.06 9.30 4.38
N ARG A 168 12.22 10.31 4.20
CA ARG A 168 11.29 10.81 5.23
C ARG A 168 9.85 10.36 5.02
N GLU A 169 9.51 9.79 3.85
CA GLU A 169 8.13 9.34 3.61
C GLU A 169 7.81 8.04 4.32
N THR A 170 6.54 7.88 4.69
CA THR A 170 5.97 6.64 5.23
C THR A 170 5.36 5.80 4.12
N ALA A 171 5.07 4.52 4.40
CA ALA A 171 4.41 3.65 3.43
C ALA A 171 3.02 4.16 3.03
N GLY A 172 2.32 4.89 3.91
CA GLY A 172 1.06 5.54 3.57
C GLY A 172 1.23 6.66 2.55
N GLU A 173 2.23 7.52 2.73
CA GLU A 173 2.52 8.63 1.80
C GLU A 173 3.02 8.09 0.45
N LEU A 174 3.90 7.08 0.48
CA LEU A 174 4.37 6.42 -0.74
C LEU A 174 3.22 5.72 -1.48
N HIS A 175 2.27 5.07 -0.76
CA HIS A 175 1.06 4.48 -1.32
C HIS A 175 0.27 5.52 -2.13
N ASP A 176 0.00 6.69 -1.55
CA ASP A 176 -0.80 7.73 -2.20
C ASP A 176 -0.08 8.29 -3.44
N ARG A 177 1.23 8.46 -3.35
CA ARG A 177 2.06 8.92 -4.47
C ARG A 177 2.14 7.89 -5.61
N LEU A 178 2.30 6.60 -5.30
CA LEU A 178 2.30 5.53 -6.29
C LEU A 178 0.91 5.32 -6.92
N ALA A 179 -0.18 5.52 -6.18
CA ALA A 179 -1.53 5.47 -6.71
C ALA A 179 -1.73 6.50 -7.84
N VAL A 180 -1.19 7.71 -7.67
CA VAL A 180 -1.23 8.75 -8.70
C VAL A 180 -0.29 8.41 -9.87
N LEU A 181 0.94 7.95 -9.59
CA LEU A 181 1.91 7.55 -10.61
C LEU A 181 1.38 6.42 -11.51
N GLY A 182 0.57 5.52 -10.95
CA GLY A 182 -0.03 4.40 -11.65
C GLY A 182 -1.06 4.79 -12.70
N VAL A 183 -1.68 5.97 -12.57
CA VAL A 183 -2.72 6.44 -13.50
C VAL A 183 -2.18 6.49 -14.93
N ASP A 184 -1.05 7.18 -15.14
CA ASP A 184 -0.48 7.37 -16.48
C ASP A 184 -0.06 6.03 -17.09
N ALA A 185 0.47 5.11 -16.28
CA ALA A 185 0.86 3.78 -16.74
C ALA A 185 -0.35 2.96 -17.21
N VAL A 186 -1.46 2.97 -16.48
CA VAL A 186 -2.69 2.26 -16.86
C VAL A 186 -3.32 2.87 -18.10
N LEU A 187 -3.43 4.21 -18.17
CA LEU A 187 -4.00 4.89 -19.34
C LEU A 187 -3.17 4.62 -20.61
N GLU A 188 -1.85 4.66 -20.53
CA GLU A 188 -0.98 4.32 -21.65
C GLU A 188 -1.22 2.91 -22.19
N VAL A 189 -1.34 1.91 -21.28
CA VAL A 189 -1.60 0.53 -21.68
C VAL A 189 -2.98 0.39 -22.34
N LEU A 190 -4.00 1.04 -21.81
CA LEU A 190 -5.35 1.02 -22.39
C LEU A 190 -5.42 1.74 -23.74
N ASP A 191 -4.65 2.82 -23.93
CA ASP A 191 -4.54 3.50 -25.25
C ASP A 191 -3.90 2.59 -26.30
N ARG A 192 -2.81 1.88 -25.93
CA ARG A 192 -2.19 0.88 -26.80
C ARG A 192 -3.18 -0.26 -27.11
N PHE A 193 -3.93 -0.71 -26.14
CA PHE A 193 -5.00 -1.70 -26.34
C PHE A 193 -6.06 -1.20 -27.33
N ALA A 194 -6.58 0.01 -27.13
CA ALA A 194 -7.56 0.61 -28.03
C ALA A 194 -7.04 0.77 -29.47
N ALA A 195 -5.74 1.02 -29.62
CA ALA A 195 -5.08 1.11 -30.92
C ALA A 195 -4.70 -0.25 -31.55
N GLY A 196 -4.95 -1.37 -30.85
CA GLY A 196 -4.52 -2.71 -31.29
C GLY A 196 -2.99 -2.91 -31.27
N LYS A 197 -2.27 -2.19 -30.42
CA LYS A 197 -0.79 -2.16 -30.31
C LYS A 197 -0.32 -2.55 -28.92
N VAL A 198 -0.88 -3.61 -28.37
CA VAL A 198 -0.46 -4.13 -27.05
C VAL A 198 0.92 -4.75 -27.17
N GLU A 199 1.83 -4.27 -26.34
CA GLU A 199 3.18 -4.80 -26.18
C GLU A 199 3.36 -5.20 -24.72
N SER A 200 4.15 -6.26 -24.48
CA SER A 200 4.45 -6.74 -23.13
C SER A 200 5.80 -7.44 -23.08
N GLU A 201 6.38 -7.51 -21.91
CA GLU A 201 7.65 -8.19 -21.64
C GLU A 201 7.46 -9.25 -20.56
N VAL A 202 8.05 -10.43 -20.79
CA VAL A 202 8.07 -11.52 -19.79
C VAL A 202 8.98 -11.12 -18.62
N GLN A 203 8.51 -11.32 -17.40
CA GLN A 203 9.30 -11.04 -16.22
C GLN A 203 10.49 -11.98 -16.08
N ASP A 204 11.66 -11.46 -15.67
CA ASP A 204 12.83 -12.29 -15.34
C ASP A 204 12.62 -13.02 -14.00
N GLU A 205 12.44 -14.33 -14.04
CA GLU A 205 12.24 -15.15 -12.85
C GLU A 205 13.43 -15.12 -11.86
N ALA A 206 14.64 -14.80 -12.32
CA ALA A 206 15.82 -14.70 -11.44
C ALA A 206 15.76 -13.46 -10.52
N GLY A 207 15.03 -12.41 -10.95
CA GLY A 207 14.87 -11.18 -10.17
C GLY A 207 13.69 -11.19 -9.17
N VAL A 208 12.94 -12.29 -9.07
CA VAL A 208 11.72 -12.36 -8.25
C VAL A 208 12.04 -12.27 -6.76
N THR A 209 11.37 -11.34 -6.07
CA THR A 209 11.32 -11.29 -4.61
C THR A 209 9.88 -11.26 -4.13
N ALA A 210 9.63 -11.75 -2.91
CA ALA A 210 8.27 -11.87 -2.36
C ALA A 210 7.91 -10.70 -1.44
N ALA A 211 6.68 -10.19 -1.59
CA ALA A 211 6.08 -9.19 -0.72
C ALA A 211 4.96 -9.82 0.12
N SER A 212 5.32 -10.58 1.15
CA SER A 212 4.38 -11.24 2.04
C SER A 212 3.48 -10.22 2.75
N LYS A 213 2.22 -10.61 2.99
CA LYS A 213 1.25 -9.83 3.76
C LYS A 213 1.82 -9.44 5.12
N LEU A 214 1.58 -8.20 5.55
CA LEU A 214 1.95 -7.73 6.88
C LEU A 214 1.06 -8.37 7.96
N SER A 215 1.62 -8.51 9.15
CA SER A 215 0.92 -8.97 10.34
C SER A 215 1.08 -7.98 11.50
N LYS A 216 0.19 -8.06 12.48
CA LYS A 216 0.31 -7.26 13.72
C LYS A 216 1.55 -7.64 14.54
N ALA A 217 2.03 -8.86 14.42
CA ALA A 217 3.23 -9.31 15.10
C ALA A 217 4.51 -8.60 14.63
N GLU A 218 4.46 -7.99 13.44
CA GLU A 218 5.56 -7.20 12.90
C GLU A 218 5.61 -5.76 13.44
N ALA A 219 4.63 -5.34 14.25
CA ALA A 219 4.46 -3.96 14.74
C ALA A 219 5.51 -3.53 15.77
N THR A 220 6.77 -3.92 15.60
CA THR A 220 7.88 -3.56 16.47
C THR A 220 9.15 -3.33 15.67
N VAL A 221 10.15 -2.70 16.30
CA VAL A 221 11.49 -2.50 15.73
C VAL A 221 12.54 -2.91 16.73
N ASP A 222 13.61 -3.51 16.23
CA ASP A 222 14.83 -3.78 16.97
C ASP A 222 15.88 -2.73 16.58
N PHE A 223 16.42 -2.01 17.57
CA PHE A 223 17.49 -1.04 17.34
C PHE A 223 18.88 -1.70 17.23
N ASP A 224 19.00 -3.00 17.54
CA ASP A 224 20.21 -3.76 17.23
C ASP A 224 20.27 -4.14 15.73
N GLU A 225 19.94 -3.15 14.89
CA GLU A 225 20.04 -3.16 13.44
C GLU A 225 20.69 -1.84 12.96
N PRO A 226 21.22 -1.76 11.72
CA PRO A 226 21.71 -0.50 11.15
C PRO A 226 20.60 0.56 11.07
N ALA A 227 20.96 1.83 11.26
CA ALA A 227 20.01 2.95 11.28
C ALA A 227 19.06 3.01 10.08
N GLY A 228 19.59 2.77 8.86
CA GLY A 228 18.77 2.72 7.64
C GLY A 228 17.71 1.60 7.66
N ARG A 229 18.03 0.44 8.26
CA ARG A 229 17.08 -0.66 8.44
C ARG A 229 16.01 -0.33 9.48
N VAL A 230 16.42 0.29 10.59
CA VAL A 230 15.50 0.80 11.63
C VAL A 230 14.52 1.81 11.02
N ARG A 231 15.03 2.81 10.30
CA ARG A 231 14.20 3.80 9.59
C ARG A 231 13.24 3.14 8.62
N GLY A 232 13.76 2.31 7.71
CA GLY A 232 12.96 1.63 6.69
C GLY A 232 11.86 0.78 7.31
N ARG A 233 12.12 0.10 8.43
CA ARG A 233 11.12 -0.68 9.16
C ARG A 233 10.05 0.22 9.79
N ILE A 234 10.44 1.31 10.47
CA ILE A 234 9.50 2.23 11.10
C ILE A 234 8.58 2.83 10.02
N HIS A 235 9.14 3.45 8.99
CA HIS A 235 8.37 4.10 7.94
C HIS A 235 7.53 3.10 7.11
N GLY A 236 8.10 1.93 6.81
CA GLY A 236 7.42 0.88 6.07
C GLY A 236 6.22 0.26 6.81
N LEU A 237 6.13 0.40 8.13
CA LEU A 237 5.00 -0.09 8.92
C LEU A 237 3.94 0.98 9.22
N VAL A 238 4.13 2.23 8.85
CA VAL A 238 3.17 3.33 9.04
C VAL A 238 2.32 3.52 7.79
N PRO A 239 0.99 3.59 7.89
CA PRO A 239 0.17 3.69 9.12
C PRO A 239 -0.17 2.35 9.79
N TRP A 240 -0.05 1.22 9.10
CA TRP A 240 -0.42 -0.10 9.61
C TRP A 240 0.64 -1.16 9.28
N PRO A 241 0.96 -2.02 10.27
CA PRO A 241 0.42 -2.15 11.62
C PRO A 241 0.88 -1.05 12.58
N GLY A 242 1.80 -0.21 12.18
CA GLY A 242 2.52 0.76 12.97
C GLY A 242 3.78 0.15 13.59
N CYS A 243 4.61 0.97 14.22
CA CYS A 243 5.83 0.53 14.88
C CYS A 243 5.77 0.93 16.36
N GLN A 244 5.85 -0.04 17.27
CA GLN A 244 5.74 0.17 18.70
C GLN A 244 6.97 -0.37 19.41
N VAL A 245 7.35 0.32 20.47
CA VAL A 245 8.47 -0.03 21.35
C VAL A 245 8.07 0.20 22.80
N GLU A 246 8.86 -0.32 23.71
CA GLU A 246 8.78 -0.03 25.14
C GLU A 246 9.95 0.88 25.53
N ALA A 247 9.66 2.06 26.06
CA ALA A 247 10.65 2.94 26.65
C ALA A 247 10.84 2.52 28.11
N VAL A 248 12.00 1.94 28.43
CA VAL A 248 12.32 1.38 29.74
C VAL A 248 13.31 2.31 30.44
N GLY A 249 12.92 2.87 31.56
CA GLY A 249 13.76 3.72 32.41
C GLY A 249 14.74 2.92 33.26
N PRO A 250 15.82 3.55 33.76
CA PRO A 250 16.80 2.90 34.63
C PRO A 250 16.23 2.46 35.98
N ASP A 251 15.11 3.02 36.38
CA ASP A 251 14.35 2.65 37.60
C ASP A 251 13.39 1.47 37.38
N GLY A 252 13.39 0.90 36.18
CA GLY A 252 12.47 -0.18 35.79
C GLY A 252 11.07 0.28 35.39
N SER A 253 10.81 1.60 35.35
CA SER A 253 9.59 2.13 34.77
C SER A 253 9.55 1.82 33.27
N SER A 254 8.36 1.52 32.74
CA SER A 254 8.21 1.29 31.32
C SER A 254 6.97 2.02 30.75
N GLN A 255 7.10 2.46 29.50
CA GLN A 255 6.02 3.12 28.78
C GLN A 255 6.03 2.73 27.32
N ARG A 256 4.88 2.30 26.80
CA ARG A 256 4.73 2.05 25.36
C ARG A 256 4.78 3.36 24.57
N LEU A 257 5.49 3.32 23.46
CA LEU A 257 5.63 4.41 22.52
C LEU A 257 5.43 3.86 21.10
N ARG A 258 4.54 4.51 20.32
CA ARG A 258 4.46 4.27 18.89
C ARG A 258 5.33 5.30 18.18
N ILE A 259 6.16 4.84 17.26
CA ILE A 259 7.01 5.69 16.44
C ILE A 259 6.39 5.78 15.05
N HIS A 260 6.17 7.01 14.58
CA HIS A 260 5.60 7.28 13.27
C HIS A 260 6.65 7.72 12.27
N ARG A 261 7.62 8.53 12.72
CA ARG A 261 8.63 9.10 11.83
C ARG A 261 9.95 9.28 12.54
N VAL A 262 11.02 8.96 11.82
CA VAL A 262 12.39 9.16 12.28
C VAL A 262 13.24 9.79 11.18
N GLU A 263 14.35 10.38 11.55
CA GLU A 263 15.43 10.80 10.66
C GLU A 263 16.63 9.89 10.90
N GLU A 264 17.23 9.37 9.84
CA GLU A 264 18.47 8.63 9.90
C GLU A 264 19.63 9.60 10.12
N LEU A 265 20.52 9.28 11.03
CA LEU A 265 21.74 10.05 11.31
C LEU A 265 22.93 9.33 10.66
N GLU A 266 23.70 10.09 9.85
CA GLU A 266 24.88 9.54 9.18
C GLU A 266 26.05 9.27 10.14
N ALA A 267 26.08 10.00 11.27
CA ALA A 267 27.14 9.86 12.27
C ALA A 267 26.86 8.69 13.22
N ASP A 268 27.91 8.02 13.65
CA ASP A 268 27.81 7.03 14.71
C ASP A 268 27.34 7.67 16.03
N VAL A 269 26.37 7.02 16.65
CA VAL A 269 25.81 7.44 17.93
C VAL A 269 26.41 6.56 19.03
N ASN A 270 27.16 7.17 19.95
CA ASN A 270 27.76 6.45 21.06
C ASN A 270 26.69 5.98 22.06
N GLY A 271 26.55 4.69 22.24
CA GLY A 271 25.60 4.09 23.17
C GLY A 271 25.27 2.65 22.79
N ALA A 272 24.67 1.92 23.71
CA ALA A 272 24.13 0.61 23.39
C ALA A 272 22.89 0.77 22.50
N ALA A 273 22.64 -0.17 21.60
CA ALA A 273 21.46 -0.18 20.75
C ALA A 273 20.16 0.04 21.57
N GLY A 274 19.31 0.96 21.12
CA GLY A 274 18.13 1.40 21.85
C GLY A 274 18.34 2.50 22.90
N ALA A 275 19.57 2.92 23.20
CA ALA A 275 19.81 4.03 24.12
C ALA A 275 19.15 5.32 23.57
N LEU A 276 18.26 5.92 24.38
CA LEU A 276 17.51 7.12 24.04
C LEU A 276 18.17 8.33 24.66
N PHE A 277 18.45 9.36 23.85
CA PHE A 277 19.03 10.61 24.27
C PHE A 277 17.98 11.72 24.36
N GLU A 278 18.31 12.80 25.05
CA GLU A 278 17.40 13.90 25.35
C GLU A 278 16.80 14.55 24.08
N ASP A 279 17.60 14.68 23.03
CA ASP A 279 17.20 15.28 21.75
C ASP A 279 16.33 14.34 20.87
N GLY A 280 16.02 13.14 21.36
CA GLY A 280 15.28 12.12 20.63
C GLY A 280 16.15 11.22 19.77
N THR A 281 17.46 11.35 19.83
CA THR A 281 18.38 10.42 19.19
C THR A 281 18.29 9.06 19.87
N VAL A 282 18.28 7.99 19.06
CA VAL A 282 18.32 6.60 19.51
C VAL A 282 19.49 5.91 18.84
N ALA A 283 20.38 5.33 19.65
CA ALA A 283 21.51 4.57 19.14
C ALA A 283 21.03 3.29 18.44
N CYS A 284 21.59 3.01 17.27
CA CYS A 284 21.40 1.76 16.53
C CYS A 284 22.67 0.92 16.61
N ARG A 285 22.65 -0.32 16.07
CA ARG A 285 23.85 -1.14 15.98
C ARG A 285 24.99 -0.41 15.25
N THR A 286 24.65 0.31 14.18
CA THR A 286 25.53 1.26 13.50
C THR A 286 24.72 2.50 13.14
N GLY A 287 25.29 3.70 13.40
CA GLY A 287 24.59 4.97 13.26
C GLY A 287 23.53 5.20 14.33
N GLY A 288 22.54 5.98 14.02
CA GLY A 288 21.40 6.28 14.90
C GLY A 288 20.20 6.80 14.13
N VAL A 289 19.07 6.87 14.81
CA VAL A 289 17.88 7.56 14.30
C VAL A 289 17.45 8.64 15.28
N ARG A 290 16.88 9.72 14.78
CA ARG A 290 16.24 10.77 15.60
C ARG A 290 14.73 10.62 15.50
N LEU A 291 14.05 10.52 16.64
CA LEU A 291 12.60 10.51 16.71
C LEU A 291 12.06 11.87 16.27
N LEU A 292 11.17 11.88 15.28
CA LEU A 292 10.49 13.10 14.81
C LEU A 292 9.05 13.11 15.29
N GLU A 293 8.28 12.07 14.97
CA GLU A 293 6.86 11.97 15.30
C GLU A 293 6.58 10.68 16.07
N VAL A 294 5.92 10.82 17.21
CA VAL A 294 5.66 9.74 18.16
C VAL A 294 4.24 9.82 18.72
N GLN A 295 3.77 8.73 19.33
CA GLN A 295 2.45 8.67 19.95
C GLN A 295 2.48 7.77 21.19
N VAL A 296 1.97 8.28 22.30
CA VAL A 296 1.69 7.47 23.49
C VAL A 296 0.34 6.78 23.38
N PRO A 297 0.12 5.63 24.03
CA PRO A 297 -1.17 4.94 24.02
C PRO A 297 -2.34 5.88 24.44
N GLY A 298 -3.40 5.87 23.63
CA GLY A 298 -4.58 6.71 23.86
C GLY A 298 -4.40 8.21 23.51
N GLY A 299 -3.18 8.64 23.20
CA GLY A 299 -2.88 10.02 22.76
C GLY A 299 -3.00 10.20 21.26
N ARG A 300 -2.69 11.42 20.79
CA ARG A 300 -2.48 11.76 19.37
C ARG A 300 -1.00 11.67 19.02
N ALA A 301 -0.69 11.50 17.75
CA ALA A 301 0.66 11.68 17.22
C ALA A 301 1.09 13.15 17.43
N MET A 302 2.36 13.36 17.79
CA MET A 302 2.95 14.66 18.05
C MET A 302 4.47 14.62 17.85
N ASP A 303 5.08 15.79 17.71
CA ASP A 303 6.52 15.90 17.64
C ASP A 303 7.19 15.40 18.91
N TRP A 304 8.36 14.77 18.78
CA TRP A 304 9.14 14.30 19.92
C TRP A 304 9.41 15.41 20.94
N ALA A 305 9.78 16.62 20.47
CA ALA A 305 10.05 17.77 21.34
C ALA A 305 8.83 18.18 22.18
N ASP A 306 7.62 18.07 21.62
CA ASP A 306 6.38 18.36 22.32
C ASP A 306 6.07 17.30 23.39
N LEU A 307 6.27 16.02 23.05
CA LEU A 307 6.12 14.95 24.02
C LEU A 307 7.06 15.12 25.19
N ARG A 308 8.33 15.44 24.93
CA ARG A 308 9.37 15.64 25.97
C ARG A 308 9.06 16.77 26.94
N ARG A 309 8.46 17.88 26.47
CA ARG A 309 8.05 18.99 27.37
C ARG A 309 6.99 18.57 28.39
N GLY A 310 6.13 17.65 28.03
CA GLY A 310 5.05 17.17 28.88
C GLY A 310 5.35 15.88 29.65
N ARG A 311 6.34 15.13 29.20
CA ARG A 311 6.71 13.81 29.76
C ARG A 311 8.23 13.61 29.72
N PRO A 312 8.91 13.73 30.86
CA PRO A 312 10.33 13.45 30.93
C PRO A 312 10.60 11.95 30.73
N PHE A 313 11.62 11.64 29.96
CA PHE A 313 12.24 10.32 29.93
C PHE A 313 13.56 10.44 30.71
N PRO A 314 13.74 9.66 31.80
CA PRO A 314 14.98 9.72 32.58
C PRO A 314 16.22 9.43 31.73
N ASP A 315 17.36 10.02 32.10
CA ASP A 315 18.64 9.67 31.49
C ASP A 315 18.90 8.18 31.67
N GLY A 316 19.39 7.51 30.62
CA GLY A 316 19.56 6.06 30.63
C GLY A 316 18.31 5.27 30.19
N THR A 317 17.22 5.93 29.81
CA THR A 317 16.07 5.27 29.15
C THR A 317 16.52 4.55 27.89
N ARG A 318 15.96 3.36 27.66
CA ARG A 318 16.19 2.57 26.45
C ARG A 318 14.87 2.27 25.75
N LEU A 319 14.89 2.29 24.42
CA LEU A 319 13.80 1.77 23.61
C LEU A 319 14.05 0.30 23.29
N GLU A 320 13.15 -0.54 23.69
CA GLU A 320 13.24 -1.99 23.51
C GLU A 320 12.12 -2.48 22.59
N PRO A 321 12.33 -3.55 21.79
CA PRO A 321 11.25 -4.20 21.08
C PRO A 321 10.14 -4.60 22.06
N LEU A 322 8.89 -4.50 21.65
CA LEU A 322 7.82 -5.08 22.47
C LEU A 322 8.13 -6.56 22.70
N GLY A 323 8.23 -6.97 23.96
CA GLY A 323 8.30 -8.37 24.30
C GLY A 323 7.13 -9.08 23.63
N GLY A 324 7.40 -10.12 22.84
CA GLY A 324 6.33 -10.89 22.21
C GLY A 324 5.35 -11.32 23.30
N ASP A 325 4.10 -10.90 23.19
CA ASP A 325 3.03 -11.45 24.03
C ASP A 325 3.05 -12.96 23.84
N GLY A 326 3.70 -13.64 24.79
CA GLY A 326 3.56 -15.08 24.93
C GLY A 326 2.06 -15.34 25.04
N GLY A 327 1.49 -15.95 24.00
CA GLY A 327 0.05 -16.12 23.81
C GLY A 327 -0.70 -16.44 25.08
N ARG A 328 -1.70 -15.64 25.36
CA ARG A 328 -2.86 -16.00 26.17
C ARG A 328 -4.10 -15.90 25.31
#